data_1f0a3e76146e6a7478132f2f09ff1f21
#
_entry.id   1f0a3e76146e6a7478132f2f09ff1f21
#
_cell.length_a   1.000
_cell.length_b   1.000
_cell.length_c   1.000
_cell.angle_alpha   90.00
_cell.angle_beta   90.00
_cell.angle_gamma   90.00
#
_symmetry.space_group_name_H-M   'P 1'
#
loop_
_entity.id
_entity.type
_entity.pdbx_description
1 polymer ?
#
loop_
_entity_poly.entity_id
_entity_poly.type
_entity_poly.pdbx_seq_one_letter_code
_entity_poly.pdbx_strand_id
1 'polypeptide(L)'
;MQPSLPTVSLLALAVRLPWQWAVRLASLAWRAACLGVLMISPASYRAPYGNAIASRLVVDTLPLLAGYAAFSALLSLVITRIVVTTAVTYGLTQYAMEVVIRMLVLEIIPLAAALLVALRVAMPNSADVSRARRRGELEPWRARGVDPLGMVVMPRVVSGMFSSVLLAVMSSVITLVVAYLTVYGFSLAGLPTYVWMFGKVFTPAVTVVFFLKTLLFSLAVALLPMASALDDDPNNRSRTVAELQAIVRLLVTLLMIEVASLASNYI
;
A
#
# COMPACT_ATOMS: atom_id res chain seq x y z
N MET A 1 -36.59 25.69 -36.18
CA MET A 1 -35.13 25.67 -36.37
C MET A 1 -34.49 25.00 -35.13
N GLN A 2 -34.15 23.73 -35.26
CA GLN A 2 -33.39 23.02 -34.21
C GLN A 2 -31.89 23.27 -34.44
N PRO A 3 -31.09 23.65 -33.42
CA PRO A 3 -29.66 23.74 -33.57
C PRO A 3 -29.07 22.32 -33.62
N SER A 4 -28.45 21.98 -34.73
CA SER A 4 -27.66 20.77 -34.91
C SER A 4 -26.48 20.78 -33.92
N LEU A 5 -26.49 19.91 -32.93
CA LEU A 5 -25.33 19.68 -32.04
C LEU A 5 -24.14 19.20 -32.88
N PRO A 6 -22.98 19.80 -32.78
CA PRO A 6 -21.82 19.43 -33.60
C PRO A 6 -21.26 18.08 -33.15
N THR A 7 -21.46 17.04 -33.94
CA THR A 7 -20.92 15.69 -33.75
C THR A 7 -19.39 15.68 -33.64
N VAL A 8 -18.73 16.70 -34.12
CA VAL A 8 -17.27 16.93 -34.01
C VAL A 8 -16.83 17.13 -32.55
N SER A 9 -17.69 17.59 -31.65
CA SER A 9 -17.37 17.83 -30.26
C SER A 9 -17.29 16.55 -29.43
N LEU A 10 -18.10 15.54 -29.75
CA LEU A 10 -18.11 14.27 -29.00
C LEU A 10 -16.88 13.40 -29.32
N LEU A 11 -16.47 13.35 -30.59
CA LEU A 11 -15.25 12.66 -31.00
C LEU A 11 -13.99 13.34 -30.47
N ALA A 12 -13.94 14.67 -30.46
CA ALA A 12 -12.84 15.42 -29.87
C ALA A 12 -12.77 15.24 -28.33
N LEU A 13 -13.91 15.12 -27.65
CA LEU A 13 -13.97 14.77 -26.22
C LEU A 13 -13.53 13.32 -25.98
N ALA A 14 -13.96 12.38 -26.79
CA ALA A 14 -13.60 10.95 -26.66
C ALA A 14 -12.10 10.68 -26.84
N VAL A 15 -11.40 11.47 -27.65
CA VAL A 15 -9.94 11.36 -27.85
C VAL A 15 -9.16 12.21 -26.85
N ARG A 16 -9.69 13.38 -26.44
CA ARG A 16 -9.00 14.28 -25.48
C ARG A 16 -9.05 13.74 -24.03
N LEU A 17 -10.13 13.07 -23.62
CA LEU A 17 -10.22 12.48 -22.29
C LEU A 17 -9.11 11.45 -22.01
N PRO A 18 -8.94 10.38 -22.80
CA PRO A 18 -7.90 9.39 -22.55
C PRO A 18 -6.48 9.97 -22.65
N TRP A 19 -6.24 10.93 -23.57
CA TRP A 19 -4.96 11.61 -23.67
C TRP A 19 -4.62 12.46 -22.45
N GLN A 20 -5.57 13.21 -21.92
CA GLN A 20 -5.37 14.00 -20.68
C GLN A 20 -5.15 13.09 -19.46
N TRP A 21 -5.83 11.94 -19.41
CA TRP A 21 -5.59 10.93 -18.38
C TRP A 21 -4.19 10.32 -18.50
N ALA A 22 -3.76 9.98 -19.70
CA ALA A 22 -2.42 9.44 -19.95
C ALA A 22 -1.31 10.44 -19.55
N VAL A 23 -1.44 11.71 -19.95
CA VAL A 23 -0.48 12.76 -19.58
C VAL A 23 -0.44 13.00 -18.07
N ARG A 24 -1.60 12.99 -17.40
CA ARG A 24 -1.65 13.11 -15.93
C ARG A 24 -1.06 11.90 -15.22
N LEU A 25 -1.32 10.70 -15.70
CA LEU A 25 -0.69 9.50 -15.15
C LEU A 25 0.83 9.53 -15.35
N ALA A 26 1.30 9.98 -16.51
CA ALA A 26 2.73 10.13 -16.78
C ALA A 26 3.37 11.19 -15.86
N SER A 27 2.72 12.33 -15.62
CA SER A 27 3.23 13.35 -14.69
C SER A 27 3.28 12.87 -13.24
N LEU A 28 2.27 12.11 -12.80
CA LEU A 28 2.25 11.48 -11.49
C LEU A 28 3.32 10.41 -11.35
N ALA A 29 3.49 9.54 -12.35
CA ALA A 29 4.54 8.53 -12.38
C ALA A 29 5.93 9.18 -12.34
N TRP A 30 6.14 10.26 -13.09
CA TRP A 30 7.39 11.03 -13.05
C TRP A 30 7.68 11.61 -11.66
N ARG A 31 6.69 12.24 -11.02
CA ARG A 31 6.85 12.77 -9.65
C ARG A 31 7.07 11.69 -8.62
N ALA A 32 6.34 10.56 -8.73
CA ALA A 32 6.57 9.40 -7.87
C ALA A 32 7.99 8.84 -8.07
N ALA A 33 8.49 8.78 -9.30
CA ALA A 33 9.85 8.37 -9.60
C ALA A 33 10.89 9.35 -9.00
N CYS A 34 10.67 10.66 -9.12
CA CYS A 34 11.53 11.68 -8.50
C CYS A 34 11.59 11.54 -6.98
N LEU A 35 10.43 11.33 -6.32
CA LEU A 35 10.37 11.06 -4.88
C LEU A 35 11.09 9.75 -4.53
N GLY A 36 10.94 8.71 -5.34
CA GLY A 36 11.64 7.43 -5.17
C GLY A 36 13.17 7.59 -5.27
N VAL A 37 13.66 8.38 -6.21
CA VAL A 37 15.10 8.68 -6.33
C VAL A 37 15.61 9.45 -5.11
N LEU A 38 14.84 10.42 -4.59
CA LEU A 38 15.18 11.13 -3.35
C LEU A 38 15.27 10.18 -2.16
N MET A 39 14.42 9.16 -2.09
CA MET A 39 14.47 8.13 -1.02
C MET A 39 15.74 7.29 -1.06
N ILE A 40 16.28 7.00 -2.23
CA ILE A 40 17.49 6.20 -2.39
C ILE A 40 18.75 7.03 -2.10
N SER A 41 18.67 8.36 -2.16
CA SER A 41 19.80 9.26 -1.95
C SER A 41 20.27 9.26 -0.48
N PRO A 42 21.55 8.95 -0.19
CA PRO A 42 22.08 8.99 1.18
C PRO A 42 22.05 10.38 1.81
N ALA A 43 22.05 11.43 1.00
CA ALA A 43 21.97 12.82 1.45
C ALA A 43 20.65 13.12 2.18
N SER A 44 19.57 12.44 1.80
CA SER A 44 18.23 12.60 2.39
C SER A 44 18.13 12.09 3.83
N TYR A 45 19.11 11.28 4.29
CA TYR A 45 19.13 10.70 5.64
C TYR A 45 20.11 11.42 6.59
N ARG A 46 20.85 12.40 6.11
CA ARG A 46 21.74 13.22 6.97
C ARG A 46 20.95 14.26 7.75
N ALA A 47 21.51 14.71 8.88
CA ALA A 47 20.93 15.81 9.64
C ALA A 47 20.76 17.07 8.78
N PRO A 48 19.62 17.81 8.88
CA PRO A 48 18.54 17.66 9.88
C PRO A 48 17.41 16.69 9.50
N TYR A 49 17.44 16.11 8.31
CA TYR A 49 16.33 15.30 7.76
C TYR A 49 16.13 13.97 8.51
N GLY A 50 17.21 13.34 8.97
CA GLY A 50 17.14 12.04 9.67
C GLY A 50 16.29 12.08 10.95
N ASN A 51 16.40 13.13 11.75
CA ASN A 51 15.60 13.28 12.97
C ASN A 51 14.10 13.47 12.64
N ALA A 52 13.78 14.20 11.58
CA ALA A 52 12.40 14.38 11.12
C ALA A 52 11.80 13.06 10.62
N ILE A 53 12.59 12.23 9.93
CA ILE A 53 12.17 10.89 9.50
C ILE A 53 11.91 9.99 10.71
N ALA A 54 12.85 9.92 11.67
CA ALA A 54 12.73 9.05 12.83
C ALA A 54 11.51 9.40 13.70
N SER A 55 11.28 10.67 13.99
CA SER A 55 10.10 11.11 14.75
C SER A 55 8.78 10.79 14.02
N ARG A 56 8.74 11.00 12.71
CA ARG A 56 7.54 10.73 11.93
C ARG A 56 7.24 9.24 11.84
N LEU A 57 8.26 8.41 11.71
CA LEU A 57 8.16 6.94 11.72
C LEU A 57 7.43 6.43 12.96
N VAL A 58 7.83 6.91 14.14
CA VAL A 58 7.22 6.51 15.41
C VAL A 58 5.77 6.97 15.47
N VAL A 59 5.51 8.24 15.17
CA VAL A 59 4.16 8.84 15.27
C VAL A 59 3.17 8.18 14.32
N ASP A 60 3.58 7.85 13.11
CA ASP A 60 2.69 7.27 12.10
C ASP A 60 2.49 5.76 12.28
N THR A 61 3.50 5.02 12.78
CA THR A 61 3.48 3.55 12.81
C THR A 61 2.97 2.99 14.13
N LEU A 62 3.42 3.55 15.27
CA LEU A 62 3.17 2.98 16.58
C LEU A 62 1.67 2.82 16.92
N PRO A 63 0.80 3.82 16.66
CA PRO A 63 -0.62 3.70 17.00
C PRO A 63 -1.36 2.66 16.15
N LEU A 64 -0.81 2.28 14.98
CA LEU A 64 -1.42 1.30 14.09
C LEU A 64 -1.08 -0.15 14.49
N LEU A 65 0.06 -0.37 15.14
CA LEU A 65 0.57 -1.73 15.40
C LEU A 65 -0.41 -2.58 16.20
N ALA A 66 -0.85 -2.10 17.37
CA ALA A 66 -1.72 -2.88 18.24
C ALA A 66 -3.11 -3.13 17.61
N GLY A 67 -3.71 -2.09 17.03
CA GLY A 67 -5.02 -2.20 16.38
C GLY A 67 -4.99 -3.15 15.18
N TYR A 68 -3.95 -3.06 14.34
CA TYR A 68 -3.84 -3.92 13.18
C TYR A 68 -3.43 -5.36 13.56
N ALA A 69 -2.61 -5.54 14.60
CA ALA A 69 -2.29 -6.86 15.14
C ALA A 69 -3.56 -7.61 15.59
N ALA A 70 -4.42 -6.95 16.36
CA ALA A 70 -5.69 -7.52 16.78
C ALA A 70 -6.61 -7.81 15.58
N PHE A 71 -6.72 -6.88 14.63
CA PHE A 71 -7.51 -7.08 13.43
C PHE A 71 -7.02 -8.26 12.58
N SER A 72 -5.70 -8.36 12.32
CA SER A 72 -5.11 -9.46 11.56
C SER A 72 -5.27 -10.80 12.25
N ALA A 73 -5.16 -10.84 13.58
CA ALA A 73 -5.40 -12.06 14.38
C ALA A 73 -6.85 -12.53 14.27
N LEU A 74 -7.82 -11.62 14.41
CA LEU A 74 -9.24 -11.95 14.26
C LEU A 74 -9.58 -12.39 12.84
N LEU A 75 -9.09 -11.68 11.84
CA LEU A 75 -9.29 -12.03 10.42
C LEU A 75 -8.70 -13.41 10.13
N SER A 76 -7.49 -13.68 10.60
CA SER A 76 -6.82 -14.97 10.46
C SER A 76 -7.63 -16.10 11.14
N LEU A 77 -8.08 -15.88 12.37
CA LEU A 77 -8.88 -16.85 13.11
C LEU A 77 -10.16 -17.24 12.35
N VAL A 78 -10.91 -16.24 11.90
CA VAL A 78 -12.20 -16.45 11.21
C VAL A 78 -11.98 -17.19 9.89
N ILE A 79 -11.05 -16.69 9.04
CA ILE A 79 -10.82 -17.32 7.73
C ILE A 79 -10.26 -18.73 7.89
N THR A 80 -9.30 -18.95 8.79
CA THR A 80 -8.73 -20.27 9.04
C THR A 80 -9.82 -21.25 9.50
N ARG A 81 -10.70 -20.83 10.41
CA ARG A 81 -11.83 -21.65 10.86
C ARG A 81 -12.76 -22.03 9.71
N ILE A 82 -13.15 -21.06 8.89
CA ILE A 82 -14.01 -21.30 7.72
C ILE A 82 -13.36 -22.29 6.76
N VAL A 83 -12.11 -22.04 6.37
CA VAL A 83 -11.40 -22.90 5.40
C VAL A 83 -11.22 -24.31 5.92
N VAL A 84 -10.79 -24.47 7.19
CA VAL A 84 -10.56 -25.78 7.79
C VAL A 84 -11.87 -26.54 7.93
N THR A 85 -12.94 -25.94 8.45
CA THR A 85 -14.25 -26.59 8.58
C THR A 85 -14.80 -27.02 7.22
N THR A 86 -14.68 -26.15 6.21
CA THR A 86 -15.09 -26.47 4.84
C THR A 86 -14.27 -27.63 4.27
N ALA A 87 -12.96 -27.60 4.42
CA ALA A 87 -12.07 -28.67 3.94
C ALA A 87 -12.36 -30.02 4.61
N VAL A 88 -12.65 -30.03 5.91
CA VAL A 88 -13.07 -31.25 6.63
C VAL A 88 -14.37 -31.83 6.04
N THR A 89 -15.37 -30.98 5.79
CA THR A 89 -16.66 -31.37 5.21
C THR A 89 -16.53 -32.03 3.84
N TYR A 90 -15.58 -31.57 3.02
CA TYR A 90 -15.35 -32.11 1.69
C TYR A 90 -14.23 -33.16 1.61
N GLY A 91 -13.68 -33.60 2.75
CA GLY A 91 -12.59 -34.58 2.79
C GLY A 91 -11.24 -34.10 2.29
N LEU A 92 -11.04 -32.75 2.20
CA LEU A 92 -9.85 -32.10 1.69
C LEU A 92 -8.93 -31.57 2.79
N THR A 93 -8.99 -32.16 3.98
CA THR A 93 -8.28 -31.67 5.20
C THR A 93 -6.78 -31.50 4.98
N GLN A 94 -6.15 -32.37 4.17
CA GLN A 94 -4.73 -32.31 3.87
C GLN A 94 -4.28 -31.04 3.13
N TYR A 95 -5.20 -30.40 2.38
CA TYR A 95 -4.93 -29.17 1.63
C TYR A 95 -5.30 -27.89 2.38
N ALA A 96 -6.07 -28.02 3.47
CA ALA A 96 -6.63 -26.88 4.20
C ALA A 96 -5.55 -25.87 4.62
N MET A 97 -4.47 -26.33 5.22
CA MET A 97 -3.40 -25.47 5.71
C MET A 97 -2.59 -24.85 4.57
N GLU A 98 -2.37 -25.58 3.48
CA GLU A 98 -1.69 -25.04 2.29
C GLU A 98 -2.50 -23.87 1.71
N VAL A 99 -3.82 -24.03 1.58
CA VAL A 99 -4.73 -22.99 1.10
C VAL A 99 -4.74 -21.78 2.04
N VAL A 100 -4.82 -22.00 3.38
CA VAL A 100 -4.78 -20.92 4.37
C VAL A 100 -3.48 -20.11 4.25
N ILE A 101 -2.32 -20.76 4.23
CA ILE A 101 -1.03 -20.08 4.15
C ILE A 101 -0.95 -19.32 2.82
N ARG A 102 -1.29 -19.94 1.70
CA ARG A 102 -1.19 -19.34 0.37
C ARG A 102 -2.13 -18.15 0.19
N MET A 103 -3.43 -18.30 0.48
CA MET A 103 -4.39 -17.22 0.27
C MET A 103 -4.30 -16.13 1.34
N LEU A 104 -4.16 -16.53 2.62
CA LEU A 104 -4.23 -15.56 3.70
C LEU A 104 -2.90 -14.80 3.85
N VAL A 105 -1.78 -15.52 3.97
CA VAL A 105 -0.47 -14.90 4.24
C VAL A 105 0.11 -14.22 3.00
N LEU A 106 0.01 -14.85 1.82
CA LEU A 106 0.62 -14.30 0.62
C LEU A 106 -0.24 -13.25 -0.08
N GLU A 107 -1.59 -13.32 0.03
CA GLU A 107 -2.48 -12.44 -0.72
C GLU A 107 -3.22 -11.44 0.18
N ILE A 108 -4.08 -11.91 1.08
CA ILE A 108 -5.04 -11.07 1.82
C ILE A 108 -4.33 -10.14 2.81
N ILE A 109 -3.38 -10.65 3.59
CA ILE A 109 -2.74 -9.90 4.69
C ILE A 109 -1.88 -8.73 4.17
N PRO A 110 -1.00 -8.90 3.17
CA PRO A 110 -0.23 -7.78 2.62
C PRO A 110 -1.11 -6.70 1.99
N LEU A 111 -2.18 -7.10 1.29
CA LEU A 111 -3.13 -6.17 0.69
C LEU A 111 -3.89 -5.38 1.77
N ALA A 112 -4.38 -6.07 2.82
CA ALA A 112 -5.07 -5.42 3.94
C ALA A 112 -4.15 -4.45 4.71
N ALA A 113 -2.86 -4.80 4.90
CA ALA A 113 -1.86 -3.92 5.48
C ALA A 113 -1.65 -2.66 4.63
N ALA A 114 -1.47 -2.82 3.32
CA ALA A 114 -1.31 -1.73 2.38
C ALA A 114 -2.54 -0.78 2.39
N LEU A 115 -3.76 -1.33 2.37
CA LEU A 115 -5.00 -0.55 2.44
C LEU A 115 -5.13 0.22 3.76
N LEU A 116 -4.81 -0.39 4.89
CA LEU A 116 -4.88 0.28 6.19
C LEU A 116 -3.89 1.46 6.25
N VAL A 117 -2.63 1.24 5.83
CA VAL A 117 -1.61 2.30 5.81
C VAL A 117 -1.99 3.39 4.81
N ALA A 118 -2.57 3.03 3.66
CA ALA A 118 -3.08 3.99 2.70
C ALA A 118 -4.08 4.95 3.35
N LEU A 119 -5.08 4.41 4.05
CA LEU A 119 -6.18 5.19 4.63
C LEU A 119 -5.77 5.95 5.90
N ARG A 120 -4.90 5.37 6.74
CA ARG A 120 -4.58 5.93 8.07
C ARG A 120 -3.30 6.76 8.10
N VAL A 121 -2.38 6.54 7.17
CA VAL A 121 -1.10 7.24 7.12
C VAL A 121 -0.95 8.04 5.83
N ALA A 122 -1.00 7.38 4.67
CA ALA A 122 -0.63 8.01 3.42
C ALA A 122 -1.61 9.10 2.98
N MET A 123 -2.92 8.85 3.08
CA MET A 123 -3.94 9.84 2.70
C MET A 123 -3.97 11.06 3.64
N PRO A 124 -3.98 10.93 4.98
CA PRO A 124 -3.86 12.10 5.87
C PRO A 124 -2.57 12.89 5.64
N ASN A 125 -1.42 12.22 5.49
CA ASN A 125 -0.13 12.86 5.25
C ASN A 125 -0.13 13.63 3.90
N SER A 126 -0.71 13.09 2.85
CA SER A 126 -0.84 13.77 1.56
C SER A 126 -1.77 14.98 1.62
N ALA A 127 -2.89 14.86 2.36
CA ALA A 127 -3.82 15.96 2.59
C ALA A 127 -3.19 17.10 3.39
N ASP A 128 -2.31 16.80 4.36
CA ASP A 128 -1.56 17.79 5.12
C ASP A 128 -0.57 18.55 4.24
N VAL A 129 0.15 17.85 3.36
CA VAL A 129 1.08 18.46 2.41
C VAL A 129 0.33 19.36 1.41
N SER A 130 -0.81 18.90 0.90
CA SER A 130 -1.68 19.69 0.01
C SER A 130 -2.16 20.98 0.72
N ARG A 131 -2.57 20.89 2.00
CA ARG A 131 -2.97 22.04 2.82
C ARG A 131 -1.83 23.04 3.04
N ALA A 132 -0.66 22.53 3.45
CA ALA A 132 0.51 23.36 3.69
C ALA A 132 0.94 24.09 2.41
N ARG A 133 0.88 23.43 1.26
CA ARG A 133 1.18 24.04 -0.05
C ARG A 133 0.19 25.16 -0.41
N ARG A 134 -1.12 24.94 -0.23
CA ARG A 134 -2.17 25.94 -0.51
C ARG A 134 -2.07 27.17 0.39
N ARG A 135 -1.59 27.01 1.65
CA ARG A 135 -1.39 28.10 2.61
C ARG A 135 -0.06 28.83 2.42
N GLY A 136 0.79 28.41 1.48
CA GLY A 136 2.11 29.00 1.29
C GLY A 136 3.12 28.68 2.40
N GLU A 137 2.83 27.71 3.28
CA GLU A 137 3.68 27.34 4.43
C GLU A 137 5.02 26.71 3.98
N LEU A 138 5.16 26.35 2.72
CA LEU A 138 6.39 25.81 2.14
C LEU A 138 7.37 26.91 1.68
N GLU A 139 6.90 28.13 1.42
CA GLU A 139 7.74 29.24 0.94
C GLU A 139 8.78 29.71 1.98
N PRO A 140 8.49 29.78 3.31
CA PRO A 140 9.49 30.14 4.30
C PRO A 140 10.68 29.17 4.37
N TRP A 141 10.47 27.89 4.02
CA TRP A 141 11.56 26.91 3.97
C TRP A 141 12.48 27.18 2.77
N ARG A 142 11.92 27.50 1.60
CA ARG A 142 12.68 27.91 0.41
C ARG A 142 13.49 29.17 0.67
N ALA A 143 12.90 30.16 1.33
CA ALA A 143 13.58 31.40 1.67
C ALA A 143 14.79 31.18 2.60
N ARG A 144 14.78 30.10 3.41
CA ARG A 144 15.90 29.69 4.28
C ARG A 144 16.93 28.80 3.57
N GLY A 145 16.78 28.56 2.26
CA GLY A 145 17.65 27.65 1.50
C GLY A 145 17.46 26.15 1.81
N VAL A 146 16.36 25.79 2.49
CA VAL A 146 16.02 24.41 2.81
C VAL A 146 15.01 23.90 1.80
N ASP A 147 15.29 22.73 1.19
CA ASP A 147 14.35 22.11 0.27
C ASP A 147 13.11 21.59 1.03
N PRO A 148 11.89 22.13 0.75
CA PRO A 148 10.66 21.68 1.40
C PRO A 148 10.33 20.22 1.09
N LEU A 149 10.75 19.69 -0.06
CA LEU A 149 10.55 18.29 -0.43
C LEU A 149 11.30 17.38 0.53
N GLY A 150 12.57 17.69 0.83
CA GLY A 150 13.37 16.91 1.78
C GLY A 150 12.85 17.00 3.22
N MET A 151 12.39 18.18 3.66
CA MET A 151 12.02 18.39 5.08
C MET A 151 10.59 18.01 5.40
N VAL A 152 9.66 18.17 4.47
CA VAL A 152 8.23 17.99 4.71
C VAL A 152 7.68 16.73 4.04
N VAL A 153 8.05 16.46 2.80
CA VAL A 153 7.48 15.36 2.01
C VAL A 153 8.21 14.05 2.30
N MET A 154 9.54 14.07 2.28
CA MET A 154 10.36 12.87 2.42
C MET A 154 10.10 12.07 3.71
N PRO A 155 10.03 12.68 4.91
CA PRO A 155 9.73 11.94 6.15
C PRO A 155 8.39 11.22 6.10
N ARG A 156 7.37 11.80 5.45
CA ARG A 156 6.04 11.21 5.31
C ARG A 156 6.01 10.04 4.34
N VAL A 157 6.78 10.14 3.25
CA VAL A 157 6.90 9.05 2.26
C VAL A 157 7.63 7.86 2.88
N VAL A 158 8.77 8.10 3.53
CA VAL A 158 9.54 7.05 4.21
C VAL A 158 8.73 6.38 5.32
N SER A 159 8.01 7.17 6.12
CA SER A 159 7.11 6.66 7.16
C SER A 159 6.01 5.78 6.59
N GLY A 160 5.32 6.20 5.54
CA GLY A 160 4.28 5.40 4.88
C GLY A 160 4.80 4.08 4.32
N MET A 161 5.97 4.10 3.68
CA MET A 161 6.62 2.91 3.14
C MET A 161 7.02 1.93 4.26
N PHE A 162 7.69 2.41 5.29
CA PHE A 162 8.10 1.61 6.44
C PHE A 162 6.90 1.00 7.17
N SER A 163 5.87 1.81 7.45
CA SER A 163 4.64 1.34 8.10
C SER A 163 3.99 0.22 7.31
N SER A 164 3.91 0.33 5.97
CA SER A 164 3.31 -0.69 5.11
C SER A 164 4.06 -2.02 5.18
N VAL A 165 5.38 -1.98 5.05
CA VAL A 165 6.23 -3.19 5.14
C VAL A 165 6.16 -3.81 6.54
N LEU A 166 6.30 -2.98 7.60
CA LEU A 166 6.29 -3.47 8.97
C LEU A 166 4.95 -4.13 9.34
N LEU A 167 3.83 -3.48 8.97
CA LEU A 167 2.50 -4.05 9.23
C LEU A 167 2.29 -5.34 8.44
N ALA A 168 2.69 -5.41 7.18
CA ALA A 168 2.57 -6.62 6.37
C ALA A 168 3.38 -7.78 6.99
N VAL A 169 4.63 -7.56 7.35
CA VAL A 169 5.49 -8.60 7.96
C VAL A 169 4.94 -9.05 9.31
N MET A 170 4.63 -8.10 10.20
CA MET A 170 4.13 -8.41 11.54
C MET A 170 2.80 -9.17 11.48
N SER A 171 1.87 -8.75 10.63
CA SER A 171 0.58 -9.42 10.49
C SER A 171 0.69 -10.78 9.81
N SER A 172 1.64 -10.98 8.89
CA SER A 172 1.92 -12.31 8.32
C SER A 172 2.42 -13.29 9.39
N VAL A 173 3.30 -12.85 10.29
CA VAL A 173 3.77 -13.66 11.42
C VAL A 173 2.61 -13.99 12.38
N ILE A 174 1.80 -13.00 12.76
CA ILE A 174 0.63 -13.21 13.61
C ILE A 174 -0.34 -14.21 12.97
N THR A 175 -0.59 -14.05 11.66
CA THR A 175 -1.46 -14.95 10.91
C THR A 175 -0.96 -16.39 10.92
N LEU A 176 0.33 -16.62 10.73
CA LEU A 176 0.93 -17.95 10.80
C LEU A 176 0.77 -18.57 12.19
N VAL A 177 1.01 -17.80 13.25
CA VAL A 177 0.84 -18.26 14.63
C VAL A 177 -0.64 -18.60 14.91
N VAL A 178 -1.55 -17.72 14.55
CA VAL A 178 -3.00 -17.93 14.77
C VAL A 178 -3.52 -19.09 13.95
N ALA A 179 -3.09 -19.28 12.71
CA ALA A 179 -3.45 -20.42 11.87
C ALA A 179 -2.97 -21.73 12.51
N TYR A 180 -1.74 -21.78 12.99
CA TYR A 180 -1.21 -22.93 13.73
C TYR A 180 -2.06 -23.26 14.97
N LEU A 181 -2.29 -22.26 15.84
CA LEU A 181 -3.07 -22.44 17.07
C LEU A 181 -4.52 -22.87 16.80
N THR A 182 -5.10 -22.41 15.71
CA THR A 182 -6.48 -22.75 15.36
C THR A 182 -6.65 -24.21 14.95
N VAL A 183 -5.62 -24.80 14.32
CA VAL A 183 -5.67 -26.18 13.79
C VAL A 183 -5.10 -27.18 14.77
N TYR A 184 -3.96 -26.90 15.35
CA TYR A 184 -3.21 -27.82 16.22
C TYR A 184 -3.35 -27.52 17.72
N GLY A 185 -3.97 -26.37 18.08
CA GLY A 185 -4.03 -25.89 19.46
C GLY A 185 -2.65 -25.55 20.00
N PHE A 186 -2.46 -25.73 21.31
CA PHE A 186 -1.17 -25.51 21.98
C PHE A 186 -0.24 -26.74 21.95
N SER A 187 -0.56 -27.78 21.14
CA SER A 187 0.25 -28.99 21.03
C SER A 187 1.42 -28.79 20.08
N LEU A 188 2.64 -29.08 20.54
CA LEU A 188 3.85 -29.03 19.70
C LEU A 188 3.96 -30.21 18.72
N ALA A 189 3.11 -31.25 18.86
CA ALA A 189 3.13 -32.42 18.00
C ALA A 189 2.83 -32.13 16.53
N GLY A 190 2.06 -31.05 16.24
CA GLY A 190 1.75 -30.61 14.89
C GLY A 190 2.84 -29.78 14.22
N LEU A 191 3.85 -29.34 14.97
CA LEU A 191 4.87 -28.39 14.47
C LEU A 191 5.69 -28.94 13.28
N PRO A 192 6.16 -30.18 13.26
CA PRO A 192 6.91 -30.71 12.13
C PRO A 192 6.09 -30.71 10.82
N THR A 193 4.82 -31.12 10.91
CA THR A 193 3.90 -31.12 9.76
C THR A 193 3.63 -29.69 9.27
N TYR A 194 3.43 -28.75 10.19
CA TYR A 194 3.19 -27.35 9.86
C TYR A 194 4.40 -26.71 9.17
N VAL A 195 5.61 -26.93 9.70
CA VAL A 195 6.86 -26.40 9.12
C VAL A 195 7.11 -27.00 7.73
N TRP A 196 6.82 -28.29 7.56
CA TRP A 196 6.93 -28.94 6.25
C TRP A 196 5.95 -28.31 5.23
N MET A 197 4.68 -28.09 5.61
CA MET A 197 3.70 -27.41 4.77
C MET A 197 4.11 -25.96 4.44
N PHE A 198 4.62 -25.24 5.44
CA PHE A 198 5.14 -23.88 5.22
C PHE A 198 6.26 -23.88 4.18
N GLY A 199 7.25 -24.81 4.30
CA GLY A 199 8.32 -24.94 3.33
C GLY A 199 7.84 -25.33 1.92
N LYS A 200 6.75 -26.08 1.82
CA LYS A 200 6.12 -26.42 0.53
C LYS A 200 5.49 -25.20 -0.15
N VAL A 201 4.89 -24.28 0.61
CA VAL A 201 4.28 -23.06 0.08
C VAL A 201 5.33 -21.99 -0.23
N PHE A 202 6.27 -21.76 0.69
CA PHE A 202 7.32 -20.75 0.57
C PHE A 202 8.52 -21.28 -0.22
N THR A 203 8.31 -21.61 -1.49
CA THR A 203 9.41 -21.86 -2.43
C THR A 203 10.22 -20.57 -2.66
N PRO A 204 11.48 -20.65 -3.08
CA PRO A 204 12.28 -19.45 -3.37
C PRO A 204 11.61 -18.49 -4.35
N ALA A 205 10.93 -19.01 -5.38
CA ALA A 205 10.22 -18.22 -6.37
C ALA A 205 9.03 -17.46 -5.72
N VAL A 206 8.17 -18.15 -4.97
CA VAL A 206 7.03 -17.55 -4.26
C VAL A 206 7.49 -16.50 -3.25
N THR A 207 8.61 -16.77 -2.55
CA THR A 207 9.18 -15.83 -1.58
C THR A 207 9.64 -14.54 -2.26
N VAL A 208 10.31 -14.63 -3.40
CA VAL A 208 10.74 -13.44 -4.17
C VAL A 208 9.53 -12.64 -4.66
N VAL A 209 8.52 -13.30 -5.20
CA VAL A 209 7.28 -12.65 -5.64
C VAL A 209 6.58 -11.95 -4.46
N PHE A 210 6.51 -12.60 -3.30
CA PHE A 210 5.93 -12.02 -2.08
C PHE A 210 6.68 -10.75 -1.62
N PHE A 211 8.02 -10.78 -1.58
CA PHE A 211 8.83 -9.60 -1.24
C PHE A 211 8.65 -8.48 -2.26
N LEU A 212 8.70 -8.81 -3.54
CA LEU A 212 8.50 -7.82 -4.62
C LEU A 212 7.12 -7.17 -4.54
N LYS A 213 6.07 -7.98 -4.35
CA LYS A 213 4.69 -7.51 -4.15
C LYS A 213 4.59 -6.57 -2.95
N THR A 214 5.11 -6.97 -1.78
CA THR A 214 5.06 -6.15 -0.56
C THR A 214 5.81 -4.83 -0.76
N LEU A 215 6.95 -4.85 -1.45
CA LEU A 215 7.71 -3.66 -1.80
C LEU A 215 6.92 -2.75 -2.75
N LEU A 216 6.32 -3.31 -3.80
CA LEU A 216 5.50 -2.54 -4.75
C LEU A 216 4.28 -1.93 -4.06
N PHE A 217 3.62 -2.65 -3.16
CA PHE A 217 2.53 -2.10 -2.34
C PHE A 217 3.01 -0.93 -1.49
N SER A 218 4.13 -1.08 -0.79
CA SER A 218 4.67 -0.01 0.05
C SER A 218 5.04 1.24 -0.74
N LEU A 219 5.63 1.07 -1.93
CA LEU A 219 5.93 2.16 -2.86
C LEU A 219 4.66 2.84 -3.37
N ALA A 220 3.66 2.07 -3.82
CA ALA A 220 2.40 2.61 -4.30
C ALA A 220 1.68 3.43 -3.21
N VAL A 221 1.58 2.88 -1.99
CA VAL A 221 0.93 3.53 -0.84
C VAL A 221 1.65 4.82 -0.45
N ALA A 222 2.98 4.81 -0.44
CA ALA A 222 3.74 5.98 -0.01
C ALA A 222 3.83 7.08 -1.09
N LEU A 223 4.01 6.71 -2.36
CA LEU A 223 4.32 7.66 -3.43
C LEU A 223 3.09 8.24 -4.13
N LEU A 224 2.05 7.43 -4.41
CA LEU A 224 0.92 7.89 -5.23
C LEU A 224 0.08 9.00 -4.57
N PRO A 225 -0.32 8.90 -3.28
CA PRO A 225 -1.05 9.98 -2.63
C PRO A 225 -0.20 11.26 -2.54
N MET A 226 1.09 11.11 -2.24
CA MET A 226 2.01 12.23 -2.11
C MET A 226 2.26 12.94 -3.45
N ALA A 227 2.48 12.17 -4.53
CA ALA A 227 2.60 12.71 -5.89
C ALA A 227 1.32 13.44 -6.31
N SER A 228 0.14 12.90 -5.96
CA SER A 228 -1.15 13.55 -6.21
C SER A 228 -1.30 14.87 -5.45
N ALA A 229 -0.84 14.95 -4.19
CA ALA A 229 -0.85 16.18 -3.41
C ALA A 229 0.06 17.28 -3.97
N LEU A 230 1.16 16.88 -4.62
CA LEU A 230 2.08 17.78 -5.28
C LEU A 230 1.60 18.22 -6.69
N ASP A 231 0.70 17.45 -7.32
CA ASP A 231 0.13 17.76 -8.65
C ASP A 231 -1.14 18.60 -8.57
N ASP A 232 -1.77 18.69 -7.40
CA ASP A 232 -3.03 19.39 -7.21
C ASP A 232 -2.90 20.89 -7.50
N ASP A 233 -3.67 21.37 -8.50
CA ASP A 233 -3.74 22.80 -8.82
C ASP A 233 -4.70 23.48 -7.84
N PRO A 234 -4.20 24.44 -7.02
CA PRO A 234 -5.00 25.12 -6.00
C PRO A 234 -6.24 25.80 -6.56
N ASN A 235 -6.22 26.22 -7.84
CA ASN A 235 -7.25 27.06 -8.45
C ASN A 235 -8.32 26.28 -9.23
N ASN A 236 -8.13 24.98 -9.51
CA ASN A 236 -8.95 24.31 -10.52
C ASN A 236 -9.83 23.16 -10.03
N ARG A 237 -9.74 22.70 -8.75
CA ARG A 237 -10.54 21.59 -8.24
C ARG A 237 -10.94 21.74 -6.78
N SER A 238 -12.14 21.23 -6.44
CA SER A 238 -12.52 21.06 -5.05
C SER A 238 -11.59 19.99 -4.43
N ARG A 239 -11.14 20.23 -3.21
CA ARG A 239 -10.25 19.37 -2.43
C ARG A 239 -10.78 17.93 -2.35
N THR A 240 -12.07 17.77 -2.08
CA THR A 240 -12.73 16.46 -1.95
C THR A 240 -12.61 15.63 -3.23
N VAL A 241 -12.76 16.24 -4.40
CA VAL A 241 -12.64 15.54 -5.68
C VAL A 241 -11.20 15.09 -5.92
N ALA A 242 -10.21 15.91 -5.57
CA ALA A 242 -8.80 15.55 -5.71
C ALA A 242 -8.41 14.39 -4.78
N GLU A 243 -8.84 14.42 -3.52
CA GLU A 243 -8.61 13.35 -2.53
C GLU A 243 -9.29 12.03 -2.96
N LEU A 244 -10.55 12.07 -3.43
CA LEU A 244 -11.24 10.88 -3.95
C LEU A 244 -10.54 10.28 -5.16
N GLN A 245 -10.09 11.10 -6.10
CA GLN A 245 -9.35 10.62 -7.26
C GLN A 245 -8.00 9.99 -6.88
N ALA A 246 -7.33 10.51 -5.85
CA ALA A 246 -6.09 9.92 -5.33
C ALA A 246 -6.35 8.53 -4.73
N ILE A 247 -7.44 8.37 -3.95
CA ILE A 247 -7.86 7.07 -3.40
C ILE A 247 -8.15 6.07 -4.52
N VAL A 248 -8.96 6.45 -5.51
CA VAL A 248 -9.33 5.56 -6.62
C VAL A 248 -8.10 5.11 -7.40
N ARG A 249 -7.17 6.02 -7.71
CA ARG A 249 -5.92 5.66 -8.40
C ARG A 249 -5.08 4.69 -7.59
N LEU A 250 -4.97 4.94 -6.29
CA LEU A 250 -4.23 4.05 -5.39
C LEU A 250 -4.85 2.65 -5.35
N LEU A 251 -6.19 2.56 -5.17
CA LEU A 251 -6.90 1.28 -5.17
C LEU A 251 -6.71 0.50 -6.47
N VAL A 252 -6.86 1.18 -7.62
CA VAL A 252 -6.64 0.56 -8.93
C VAL A 252 -5.20 0.05 -9.06
N THR A 253 -4.21 0.83 -8.60
CA THR A 253 -2.80 0.42 -8.65
C THR A 253 -2.53 -0.79 -7.76
N LEU A 254 -3.07 -0.82 -6.53
CA LEU A 254 -2.94 -1.97 -5.63
C LEU A 254 -3.58 -3.22 -6.24
N LEU A 255 -4.77 -3.10 -6.83
CA LEU A 255 -5.43 -4.23 -7.52
C LEU A 255 -4.63 -4.71 -8.73
N MET A 256 -4.03 -3.81 -9.51
CA MET A 256 -3.17 -4.20 -10.64
C MET A 256 -1.92 -4.96 -10.18
N ILE A 257 -1.28 -4.52 -9.09
CA ILE A 257 -0.15 -5.24 -8.50
C ILE A 257 -0.59 -6.61 -7.99
N GLU A 258 -1.77 -6.70 -7.35
CA GLU A 258 -2.35 -7.95 -6.86
C GLU A 258 -2.58 -8.94 -8.00
N VAL A 259 -3.26 -8.51 -9.07
CA VAL A 259 -3.52 -9.34 -10.25
C VAL A 259 -2.23 -9.79 -10.92
N ALA A 260 -1.24 -8.90 -11.05
CA ALA A 260 0.06 -9.25 -11.63
C ALA A 260 0.81 -10.28 -10.76
N SER A 261 0.75 -10.14 -9.43
CA SER A 261 1.33 -11.11 -8.49
C SER A 261 0.65 -12.48 -8.58
N LEU A 262 -0.69 -12.49 -8.64
CA LEU A 262 -1.46 -13.72 -8.81
C LEU A 262 -1.10 -14.41 -10.14
N ALA A 263 -1.06 -13.67 -11.24
CA ALA A 263 -0.66 -14.21 -12.53
C ALA A 263 0.73 -14.85 -12.48
N SER A 264 1.70 -14.20 -11.82
CA SER A 264 3.06 -14.73 -11.67
C SER A 264 3.16 -15.99 -10.78
N ASN A 265 2.25 -16.15 -9.80
CA ASN A 265 2.27 -17.31 -8.88
C ASN A 265 1.54 -18.54 -9.41
N TYR A 266 0.66 -18.38 -10.42
CA TYR A 266 -0.22 -19.47 -10.91
C TYR A 266 -0.02 -19.81 -12.39
N ILE A 267 0.89 -19.13 -13.09
CA ILE A 267 1.40 -19.47 -14.41
C ILE A 267 2.76 -20.14 -14.30
#